data_e0ad4b6090426c2eb5b273b6e5050ff4
#
_entry.id   e0ad4b6090426c2eb5b273b6e5050ff4
#
_cell.length_a   1.000
_cell.length_b   1.000
_cell.length_c   1.000
_cell.angle_alpha   90.00
_cell.angle_beta   90.00
_cell.angle_gamma   90.00
#
_symmetry.space_group_name_H-M   'P 1'
#
loop_
_entity.id
_entity.type
_entity.pdbx_description
1 polymer ?
#
loop_
_entity_poly.entity_id
_entity_poly.type
_entity_poly.pdbx_seq_one_letter_code
_entity_poly.pdbx_strand_id
1 'polypeptide(L)'
;IRFMSTQWADAQCVPCSKKAIRELGLKALTAEETRTKIQQLEPGWTLAPQPQVGESSPVPLALQKVFRFRNFATASTFASQLGKVADAQGHHPAILLEWGSVAVWWWSHALQGLHENDFIMAARTDRVASSAEGRKS
;
A
#
# COMPACT_ATOMS: atom_id res chain seq x y z
N ILE A 1 -10.79 -14.68 -4.41
CA ILE A 1 -10.26 -13.39 -3.93
C ILE A 1 -8.99 -13.60 -3.13
N ARG A 2 -9.00 -14.49 -2.12
CA ARG A 2 -7.80 -14.80 -1.33
C ARG A 2 -6.65 -15.33 -2.18
N PHE A 3 -6.97 -16.16 -3.17
CA PHE A 3 -5.98 -16.69 -4.10
C PHE A 3 -5.28 -15.56 -4.86
N MET A 4 -6.05 -14.60 -5.36
CA MET A 4 -5.50 -13.43 -6.07
C MET A 4 -4.64 -12.55 -5.15
N SER A 5 -5.09 -12.32 -3.91
CA SER A 5 -4.31 -11.58 -2.92
C SER A 5 -2.98 -12.27 -2.63
N THR A 6 -2.96 -13.60 -2.52
CA THR A 6 -1.73 -14.38 -2.33
C THR A 6 -0.79 -14.21 -3.51
N GLN A 7 -1.30 -14.25 -4.74
CA GLN A 7 -0.50 -14.02 -5.93
C GLN A 7 0.14 -12.63 -5.94
N TRP A 8 -0.63 -11.60 -5.58
CA TRP A 8 -0.10 -10.24 -5.44
C TRP A 8 1.03 -10.19 -4.41
N ALA A 9 0.83 -10.79 -3.23
CA ALA A 9 1.81 -10.77 -2.16
C ALA A 9 3.10 -11.51 -2.51
N ASP A 10 3.07 -12.49 -3.41
CA ASP A 10 4.25 -13.22 -3.88
C ASP A 10 4.98 -12.51 -5.01
N ALA A 11 4.35 -11.55 -5.66
CA ALA A 11 4.95 -10.81 -6.77
C ALA A 11 6.04 -9.87 -6.28
N GLN A 12 6.97 -9.53 -7.17
CA GLN A 12 8.02 -8.55 -6.93
C GLN A 12 7.64 -7.22 -7.58
N CYS A 13 7.95 -6.12 -6.90
CA CYS A 13 7.78 -4.80 -7.48
C CYS A 13 8.75 -4.59 -8.64
N VAL A 14 8.28 -3.92 -9.68
CA VAL A 14 9.16 -3.47 -10.76
C VAL A 14 9.72 -2.08 -10.42
N PRO A 15 10.90 -1.71 -10.93
CA PRO A 15 11.41 -0.35 -10.72
C PRO A 15 10.44 0.69 -11.27
N CYS A 16 10.12 1.72 -10.47
CA CYS A 16 9.24 2.81 -10.89
C CYS A 16 9.84 4.20 -10.60
N SER A 17 11.17 4.32 -10.73
CA SER A 17 11.84 5.61 -10.74
C SER A 17 11.44 6.41 -11.98
N LYS A 18 11.68 7.73 -11.97
CA LYS A 18 11.42 8.58 -13.15
C LYS A 18 12.12 8.05 -14.40
N LYS A 19 13.33 7.50 -14.24
CA LYS A 19 14.09 6.88 -15.32
C LYS A 19 13.39 5.63 -15.83
N ALA A 20 13.01 4.71 -14.93
CA ALA A 20 12.34 3.47 -15.29
C ALA A 20 10.99 3.73 -15.97
N ILE A 21 10.25 4.72 -15.50
CA ILE A 21 8.98 5.13 -16.12
C ILE A 21 9.18 5.50 -17.58
N ARG A 22 10.19 6.31 -17.88
CA ARG A 22 10.49 6.71 -19.25
C ARG A 22 10.96 5.55 -20.12
N GLU A 23 11.86 4.72 -19.61
CA GLU A 23 12.45 3.60 -20.35
C GLU A 23 11.45 2.47 -20.60
N LEU A 24 10.58 2.18 -19.63
CA LEU A 24 9.62 1.08 -19.69
C LEU A 24 8.22 1.53 -20.15
N GLY A 25 8.00 2.83 -20.34
CA GLY A 25 6.70 3.37 -20.74
C GLY A 25 5.61 3.14 -19.71
N LEU A 26 5.96 3.15 -18.42
CA LEU A 26 5.00 2.90 -17.35
C LEU A 26 3.99 4.04 -17.25
N LYS A 27 2.74 3.67 -17.01
CA LYS A 27 1.61 4.60 -16.85
C LYS A 27 0.83 4.26 -15.61
N ALA A 28 0.19 5.28 -15.03
CA ALA A 28 -0.76 5.06 -13.95
C ALA A 28 -1.95 4.23 -14.45
N LEU A 29 -2.50 3.41 -13.56
CA LEU A 29 -3.67 2.61 -13.86
C LEU A 29 -4.90 3.50 -14.07
N THR A 30 -5.80 3.07 -14.95
CA THR A 30 -7.09 3.73 -15.15
C THR A 30 -8.00 3.47 -13.94
N ALA A 31 -9.08 4.25 -13.82
CA ALA A 31 -10.06 4.06 -12.76
C ALA A 31 -10.70 2.67 -12.83
N GLU A 32 -10.97 2.16 -14.03
CA GLU A 32 -11.55 0.84 -14.22
C GLU A 32 -10.59 -0.27 -13.81
N GLU A 33 -9.34 -0.22 -14.27
CA GLU A 33 -8.30 -1.15 -13.88
C GLU A 33 -8.11 -1.18 -12.36
N THR A 34 -8.11 -0.02 -11.73
CA THR A 34 -7.99 0.13 -10.29
C THR A 34 -9.15 -0.55 -9.56
N ARG A 35 -10.38 -0.32 -9.99
CA ARG A 35 -11.56 -0.94 -9.37
C ARG A 35 -11.51 -2.47 -9.47
N THR A 36 -11.11 -2.99 -10.61
CA THR A 36 -10.98 -4.44 -10.81
C THR A 36 -9.92 -5.03 -9.88
N LYS A 37 -8.77 -4.38 -9.78
CA LYS A 37 -7.66 -4.87 -8.96
C LYS A 37 -7.94 -4.80 -7.46
N ILE A 38 -8.67 -3.78 -7.00
CA ILE A 38 -9.07 -3.68 -5.58
C ILE A 38 -9.88 -4.90 -5.15
N GLN A 39 -10.76 -5.41 -6.02
CA GLN A 39 -11.57 -6.59 -5.73
C GLN A 39 -10.74 -7.86 -5.55
N GLN A 40 -9.49 -7.87 -6.02
CA GLN A 40 -8.57 -8.98 -5.87
C GLN A 40 -7.77 -8.95 -4.56
N LEU A 41 -7.89 -7.86 -3.80
CA LEU A 41 -7.23 -7.71 -2.50
C LEU A 41 -8.14 -8.22 -1.37
N GLU A 42 -7.54 -8.48 -0.21
CA GLU A 42 -8.28 -8.71 1.01
C GLU A 42 -9.19 -7.50 1.32
N PRO A 43 -10.34 -7.70 1.97
CA PRO A 43 -11.25 -6.61 2.29
C PRO A 43 -10.59 -5.51 3.13
N GLY A 44 -11.07 -4.29 2.97
CA GLY A 44 -10.65 -3.14 3.75
C GLY A 44 -9.82 -2.12 3.00
N TRP A 45 -9.31 -2.44 1.81
CA TRP A 45 -8.62 -1.47 0.97
C TRP A 45 -9.62 -0.59 0.24
N THR A 46 -9.40 0.73 0.32
CA THR A 46 -10.23 1.73 -0.36
C THR A 46 -9.33 2.72 -1.09
N LEU A 47 -9.92 3.42 -2.05
CA LEU A 47 -9.28 4.58 -2.65
C LEU A 47 -9.52 5.78 -1.75
N ALA A 48 -8.45 6.47 -1.40
CA ALA A 48 -8.51 7.67 -0.57
C ALA A 48 -7.52 8.72 -1.09
N PRO A 49 -7.76 10.00 -0.82
CA PRO A 49 -6.77 11.02 -1.13
C PRO A 49 -5.44 10.70 -0.44
N GLN A 50 -4.34 10.99 -1.12
CA GLN A 50 -3.02 10.85 -0.53
C GLN A 50 -2.90 11.73 0.71
N PRO A 51 -2.25 11.26 1.79
CA PRO A 51 -1.94 12.12 2.90
C PRO A 51 -0.96 13.20 2.43
N GLN A 52 -1.32 14.46 2.62
CA GLN A 52 -0.55 15.56 2.05
C GLN A 52 0.04 16.49 3.08
N VAL A 53 1.26 16.93 2.77
CA VAL A 53 1.88 18.10 3.37
C VAL A 53 1.95 19.16 2.25
N GLY A 54 1.04 20.13 2.28
CA GLY A 54 0.96 21.19 1.27
C GLY A 54 -0.28 21.10 0.37
N GLU A 55 -0.49 22.14 -0.41
CA GLU A 55 -1.62 22.22 -1.32
C GLU A 55 -1.24 21.72 -2.72
N SER A 56 -1.86 20.66 -3.17
CA SER A 56 -1.88 20.30 -4.58
C SER A 56 -3.29 19.91 -4.98
N SER A 57 -3.76 20.36 -6.12
CA SER A 57 -5.08 20.04 -6.64
C SER A 57 -4.94 19.68 -8.12
N PRO A 58 -5.53 18.57 -8.57
CA PRO A 58 -6.24 17.57 -7.78
C PRO A 58 -5.28 16.71 -6.93
N VAL A 59 -5.78 16.19 -5.80
CA VAL A 59 -5.01 15.26 -4.96
C VAL A 59 -5.10 13.85 -5.58
N PRO A 60 -3.97 13.24 -5.93
CA PRO A 60 -4.00 11.89 -6.46
C PRO A 60 -4.52 10.89 -5.41
N LEU A 61 -5.15 9.81 -5.90
CA LEU A 61 -5.67 8.77 -5.03
C LEU A 61 -4.57 7.77 -4.66
N ALA A 62 -4.74 7.16 -3.50
CA ALA A 62 -3.91 6.09 -2.98
C ALA A 62 -4.79 4.92 -2.52
N LEU A 63 -4.20 3.74 -2.43
CA LEU A 63 -4.82 2.62 -1.71
C LEU A 63 -4.62 2.86 -0.22
N GLN A 64 -5.69 2.79 0.55
CA GLN A 64 -5.64 3.05 1.99
C GLN A 64 -6.36 1.94 2.75
N LYS A 65 -5.75 1.52 3.87
CA LYS A 65 -6.37 0.60 4.83
C LYS A 65 -5.91 0.95 6.23
N VAL A 66 -6.81 0.77 7.20
CA VAL A 66 -6.53 0.96 8.63
C VAL A 66 -6.49 -0.40 9.31
N PHE A 67 -5.41 -0.66 10.02
CA PHE A 67 -5.22 -1.87 10.81
C PHE A 67 -5.35 -1.54 12.30
N ARG A 68 -6.10 -2.33 13.04
CA ARG A 68 -6.36 -2.12 14.47
C ARG A 68 -5.50 -3.02 15.32
N PHE A 69 -4.99 -2.47 16.42
CA PHE A 69 -4.12 -3.18 17.36
C PHE A 69 -4.57 -2.94 18.80
N ARG A 70 -4.19 -3.86 19.70
CA ARG A 70 -4.57 -3.79 21.11
C ARG A 70 -3.86 -2.69 21.89
N ASN A 71 -2.72 -2.19 21.40
CA ASN A 71 -1.98 -1.11 22.04
C ASN A 71 -0.99 -0.46 21.07
N PHE A 72 -0.32 0.58 21.54
CA PHE A 72 0.65 1.33 20.73
C PHE A 72 1.90 0.49 20.40
N ALA A 73 2.38 -0.30 21.34
CA ALA A 73 3.59 -1.11 21.14
C ALA A 73 3.43 -2.10 19.99
N THR A 74 2.31 -2.83 19.95
CA THR A 74 2.05 -3.80 18.87
C THR A 74 1.78 -3.11 17.55
N ALA A 75 1.10 -1.96 17.54
CA ALA A 75 0.91 -1.13 16.35
C ALA A 75 2.26 -0.64 15.81
N SER A 76 3.15 -0.17 16.68
CA SER A 76 4.49 0.30 16.33
C SER A 76 5.35 -0.83 15.74
N THR A 77 5.27 -2.02 16.31
CA THR A 77 5.99 -3.20 15.80
C THR A 77 5.53 -3.54 14.38
N PHE A 78 4.22 -3.54 14.14
CA PHE A 78 3.69 -3.78 12.80
C PHE A 78 4.20 -2.73 11.80
N ALA A 79 4.16 -1.45 12.16
CA ALA A 79 4.66 -0.37 11.30
C ALA A 79 6.14 -0.57 10.96
N SER A 80 6.96 -0.97 11.93
CA SER A 80 8.38 -1.24 11.73
C SER A 80 8.62 -2.45 10.80
N GLN A 81 7.85 -3.51 10.98
CA GLN A 81 7.93 -4.70 10.12
C GLN A 81 7.55 -4.36 8.67
N LEU A 82 6.50 -3.56 8.50
CA LEU A 82 6.09 -3.11 7.18
C LEU A 82 7.17 -2.25 6.53
N GLY A 83 7.83 -1.39 7.30
CA GLY A 83 8.95 -0.59 6.82
C GLY A 83 10.07 -1.43 6.24
N LYS A 84 10.42 -2.55 6.87
CA LYS A 84 11.44 -3.48 6.36
C LYS A 84 11.03 -4.11 5.03
N VAL A 85 9.77 -4.49 4.90
CA VAL A 85 9.24 -5.05 3.64
C VAL A 85 9.28 -3.98 2.55
N ALA A 86 8.92 -2.75 2.87
CA ALA A 86 8.96 -1.63 1.93
C ALA A 86 10.38 -1.35 1.43
N ASP A 87 11.36 -1.34 2.33
CA ASP A 87 12.77 -1.16 1.97
C ASP A 87 13.26 -2.27 1.05
N ALA A 88 12.90 -3.51 1.34
CA ALA A 88 13.32 -4.66 0.52
C ALA A 88 12.77 -4.59 -0.90
N GLN A 89 11.59 -4.00 -1.09
CA GLN A 89 10.96 -3.85 -2.41
C GLN A 89 11.25 -2.50 -3.08
N GLY A 90 11.88 -1.58 -2.38
CA GLY A 90 12.16 -0.25 -2.92
C GLY A 90 10.90 0.56 -3.22
N HIS A 91 9.79 0.29 -2.53
CA HIS A 91 8.52 0.98 -2.71
C HIS A 91 7.92 1.28 -1.34
N HIS A 92 7.67 2.55 -1.04
CA HIS A 92 7.43 3.01 0.31
C HIS A 92 6.03 3.58 0.50
N PRO A 93 5.36 3.23 1.63
CA PRO A 93 4.05 3.76 1.97
C PRO A 93 4.14 5.07 2.75
N ALA A 94 3.00 5.74 2.91
CA ALA A 94 2.80 6.63 4.04
C ALA A 94 2.15 5.82 5.16
N ILE A 95 2.57 6.06 6.40
CA ILE A 95 2.06 5.36 7.58
C ILE A 95 1.70 6.40 8.64
N LEU A 96 0.48 6.31 9.16
CA LEU A 96 0.06 7.06 10.33
C LEU A 96 -0.11 6.08 11.48
N LEU A 97 0.77 6.21 12.47
CA LEU A 97 0.76 5.38 13.66
C LEU A 97 0.09 6.15 14.79
N GLU A 98 -1.00 5.58 15.30
CA GLU A 98 -1.71 6.11 16.45
C GLU A 98 -1.89 5.00 17.49
N TRP A 99 -2.34 5.36 18.69
CA TRP A 99 -2.64 4.34 19.69
C TRP A 99 -3.64 3.34 19.11
N GLY A 100 -3.26 2.09 19.04
CA GLY A 100 -4.15 1.01 18.61
C GLY A 100 -4.54 1.04 17.13
N SER A 101 -3.92 1.88 16.28
CA SER A 101 -4.20 1.84 14.85
C SER A 101 -2.99 2.23 14.01
N VAL A 102 -2.94 1.63 12.81
CA VAL A 102 -1.96 1.98 11.78
C VAL A 102 -2.71 2.16 10.47
N ALA A 103 -2.73 3.39 9.98
CA ALA A 103 -3.26 3.68 8.64
C ALA A 103 -2.12 3.64 7.64
N VAL A 104 -2.33 2.94 6.53
CA VAL A 104 -1.32 2.73 5.50
C VAL A 104 -1.85 3.20 4.16
N TRP A 105 -1.04 4.00 3.45
CA TRP A 105 -1.35 4.46 2.10
C TRP A 105 -0.25 4.00 1.14
N TRP A 106 -0.66 3.43 0.01
CA TRP A 106 0.22 3.04 -1.08
C TRP A 106 -0.12 3.80 -2.36
N TRP A 107 0.85 4.43 -2.97
CA TRP A 107 0.76 5.01 -4.31
C TRP A 107 2.15 5.10 -4.92
N SER A 108 2.20 5.30 -6.22
CA SER A 108 3.46 5.41 -6.95
C SER A 108 3.81 6.87 -7.15
N HIS A 109 4.74 7.38 -6.34
CA HIS A 109 5.07 8.80 -6.25
C HIS A 109 5.47 9.40 -7.61
N ALA A 110 6.31 8.70 -8.36
CA ALA A 110 6.80 9.20 -9.65
C ALA A 110 5.72 9.21 -10.75
N LEU A 111 4.69 8.34 -10.62
CA LEU A 111 3.56 8.31 -11.55
C LEU A 111 2.42 9.24 -11.13
N GLN A 112 2.45 9.73 -9.90
CA GLN A 112 1.36 10.51 -9.28
C GLN A 112 0.01 9.78 -9.37
N GLY A 113 0.03 8.47 -9.13
CA GLY A 113 -1.15 7.63 -9.22
C GLY A 113 -0.85 6.21 -8.82
N LEU A 114 -1.73 5.29 -9.17
CA LEU A 114 -1.60 3.87 -8.83
C LEU A 114 -0.96 3.08 -9.96
N HIS A 115 -0.19 2.08 -9.55
CA HIS A 115 0.48 1.09 -10.40
C HIS A 115 0.33 -0.29 -9.76
N GLU A 116 0.63 -1.34 -10.49
CA GLU A 116 0.57 -2.71 -9.96
C GLU A 116 1.41 -2.90 -8.70
N ASN A 117 2.54 -2.20 -8.59
CA ASN A 117 3.38 -2.23 -7.37
C ASN A 117 2.58 -1.90 -6.12
N ASP A 118 1.61 -0.99 -6.19
CA ASP A 118 0.80 -0.59 -5.04
C ASP A 118 -0.10 -1.73 -4.57
N PHE A 119 -0.62 -2.52 -5.51
CA PHE A 119 -1.42 -3.71 -5.19
C PHE A 119 -0.56 -4.84 -4.61
N ILE A 120 0.64 -5.01 -5.14
CA ILE A 120 1.63 -5.96 -4.59
C ILE A 120 1.91 -5.58 -3.13
N MET A 121 2.19 -4.32 -2.86
CA MET A 121 2.51 -3.87 -1.51
C MET A 121 1.31 -3.88 -0.58
N ALA A 122 0.11 -3.61 -1.08
CA ALA A 122 -1.13 -3.76 -0.30
C ALA A 122 -1.31 -5.22 0.16
N ALA A 123 -1.14 -6.18 -0.74
CA ALA A 123 -1.23 -7.60 -0.41
C ALA A 123 -0.13 -8.04 0.57
N ARG A 124 1.10 -7.53 0.41
CA ARG A 124 2.19 -7.79 1.35
C ARG A 124 1.91 -7.19 2.73
N THR A 125 1.27 -6.02 2.77
CA THR A 125 0.84 -5.39 4.02
C THR A 125 -0.14 -6.30 4.78
N ASP A 126 -1.13 -6.86 4.09
CA ASP A 126 -2.06 -7.82 4.69
C ASP A 126 -1.34 -9.06 5.21
N ARG A 127 -0.35 -9.55 4.48
CA ARG A 127 0.45 -10.70 4.90
C ARG A 127 1.22 -10.40 6.19
N VAL A 128 1.87 -9.25 6.29
CA VAL A 128 2.55 -8.83 7.52
C VAL A 128 1.54 -8.71 8.66
N ALA A 129 0.39 -8.11 8.39
CA ALA A 129 -0.66 -7.93 9.39
C ALA A 129 -1.25 -9.27 9.88
N SER A 130 -1.34 -10.28 9.02
CA SER A 130 -1.93 -11.57 9.38
C SER A 130 -1.16 -12.31 10.47
N SER A 131 0.15 -12.06 10.59
CA SER A 131 1.01 -12.64 11.62
C SER A 131 1.44 -11.63 12.69
N ALA A 132 0.91 -10.40 12.64
CA ALA A 132 1.29 -9.36 13.58
C ALA A 132 0.67 -9.58 14.95
N GLU A 133 1.47 -9.47 16.00
CA GLU A 133 1.00 -9.57 17.38
C GLU A 133 0.05 -8.41 17.70
N GLY A 134 -1.02 -8.72 18.43
CA GLY A 134 -1.96 -7.71 18.93
C GLY A 134 -2.93 -7.15 17.91
N ARG A 135 -2.93 -7.70 16.69
CA ARG A 135 -3.91 -7.26 15.68
C ARG A 135 -5.32 -7.64 16.09
N LYS A 136 -6.24 -6.69 15.90
CA LYS A 136 -7.69 -6.91 16.09
C LYS A 136 -8.36 -7.11 14.73
N SER A 137 -9.34 -8.01 14.72
CA SER A 137 -10.16 -8.26 13.53
C SER A 137 -11.07 -7.09 13.19
#